data_c13e250f281c512e5f4d39291e77cabf
#
_entry.id   c13e250f281c512e5f4d39291e77cabf
#
_cell.length_a   1.000
_cell.length_b   1.000
_cell.length_c   1.000
_cell.angle_alpha   90.00
_cell.angle_beta   90.00
_cell.angle_gamma   90.00
#
_symmetry.space_group_name_H-M   'P 1'
#
loop_
_entity.id
_entity.type
_entity.pdbx_description
1 polymer ?
#
loop_
_entity_poly.entity_id
_entity_poly.type
_entity_poly.pdbx_seq_one_letter_code
_entity_poly.pdbx_strand_id
1 'polypeptide(L)'
;MPVIQPLPSGGSNRAPAPAPAPLPDFAGKLPSLDQIERMSTDEIDELLGLKPKVDIPPGARRSLERVGVLAPAEGGLPTFSLANQPASLVRAALAGSDGPVVSRWGHILLRRALASRLAAPADMDPVEFAALRVSTLNAMGEFAAARAVAQEVDTSDWNAALTAAALDAYIGTADLVGACPAVRLQGSRREDANWRLVQGICNAFAGEGARAKADLNRVRSRGQAASIDALLALRFAGASGQGRGAVTIEWNDVDELTPMRFALANAVGEPVPAGLLEGAGPYYARAAAVAPMLALPQRIAASEIAAREGILSSSALIDLYSQAYGEEDLDGPAATLAGQLRQAYVGGDSAARLAAIKDVWVSGPGQAIDYARLVLTAYAAARLEPSEEFVDDSGPLLAAMLSAGLERDALRWGNVIPEGSDGWAQLVFAAPNQNDPVSTGAVDDFIGDDDGAGQRQSKFLVAGLAGLGRLSQSDINSYSSDLKLGLGSATRWTRAIDAAAAADNQALVAFLAGLGMQGSDWQQMTPRHLYHIVGALHRVGLSAEARMIAAEAVARG
;
A
#
# COMPACT_ATOMS: atom_id res chain seq x y z
N MET A 1 -39.32 -9.89 13.25
CA MET A 1 -38.96 -10.17 14.66
C MET A 1 -37.76 -11.09 14.64
N PRO A 2 -36.61 -10.72 15.20
CA PRO A 2 -35.45 -11.60 15.26
C PRO A 2 -35.69 -12.67 16.34
N VAL A 3 -35.49 -13.92 15.96
CA VAL A 3 -35.58 -15.07 16.87
C VAL A 3 -34.31 -15.13 17.70
N ILE A 4 -34.46 -14.90 19.01
CA ILE A 4 -33.38 -15.07 19.99
C ILE A 4 -33.26 -16.59 20.29
N GLN A 5 -32.14 -17.19 19.92
CA GLN A 5 -31.83 -18.55 20.36
C GLN A 5 -31.40 -18.51 21.84
N PRO A 6 -31.94 -19.40 22.70
CA PRO A 6 -31.50 -19.51 24.07
C PRO A 6 -30.12 -20.13 24.15
N LEU A 7 -29.23 -19.54 24.97
CA LEU A 7 -27.93 -20.10 25.34
C LEU A 7 -28.12 -21.42 26.08
N PRO A 8 -27.30 -22.45 25.81
CA PRO A 8 -27.33 -23.68 26.59
C PRO A 8 -26.88 -23.41 28.02
N SER A 9 -27.69 -23.82 28.98
CA SER A 9 -27.38 -23.80 30.41
C SER A 9 -26.17 -24.67 30.72
N GLY A 10 -25.06 -24.03 31.09
CA GLY A 10 -23.81 -24.69 31.43
C GLY A 10 -23.93 -25.52 32.71
N GLY A 11 -23.82 -26.82 32.56
CA GLY A 11 -23.49 -27.69 33.66
C GLY A 11 -22.06 -27.43 34.13
N SER A 12 -21.89 -27.18 35.42
CA SER A 12 -20.60 -26.96 36.05
C SER A 12 -19.81 -28.26 36.14
N ASN A 13 -19.12 -28.64 35.06
CA ASN A 13 -17.99 -29.55 35.14
C ASN A 13 -16.71 -28.72 35.18
N ARG A 14 -16.31 -28.33 36.38
CA ARG A 14 -14.96 -27.86 36.64
C ARG A 14 -14.00 -28.98 36.34
N ALA A 15 -13.26 -28.91 35.24
CA ALA A 15 -12.08 -29.73 35.03
C ALA A 15 -11.12 -29.55 36.22
N PRO A 16 -10.51 -30.62 36.76
CA PRO A 16 -9.50 -30.47 37.80
C PRO A 16 -8.40 -29.57 37.30
N ALA A 17 -7.94 -28.64 38.17
CA ALA A 17 -6.79 -27.78 37.87
C ALA A 17 -5.62 -28.67 37.40
N PRO A 18 -4.90 -28.27 36.34
CA PRO A 18 -3.71 -29.00 35.94
C PRO A 18 -2.75 -29.08 37.13
N ALA A 19 -2.22 -30.28 37.39
CA ALA A 19 -1.20 -30.47 38.40
C ALA A 19 -0.04 -29.53 38.14
N PRO A 20 0.60 -28.95 39.18
CA PRO A 20 1.79 -28.09 38.99
C PRO A 20 2.81 -28.89 38.18
N ALA A 21 3.32 -28.24 37.12
CA ALA A 21 4.36 -28.80 36.28
C ALA A 21 5.53 -29.24 37.18
N PRO A 22 6.16 -30.41 36.95
CA PRO A 22 7.32 -30.84 37.71
C PRO A 22 8.41 -29.77 37.54
N LEU A 23 9.03 -29.36 38.65
CA LEU A 23 10.17 -28.46 38.65
C LEU A 23 11.23 -29.04 37.71
N PRO A 24 11.87 -28.18 36.87
CA PRO A 24 12.91 -28.64 35.96
C PRO A 24 14.02 -29.32 36.74
N ASP A 25 14.39 -30.51 36.27
CA ASP A 25 15.47 -31.30 36.85
C ASP A 25 16.78 -30.59 36.51
N PHE A 26 17.37 -29.86 37.48
CA PHE A 26 18.64 -29.19 37.35
C PHE A 26 19.81 -30.20 37.35
N ALA A 27 19.87 -31.05 36.35
CA ALA A 27 20.97 -31.99 36.15
C ALA A 27 22.26 -31.34 35.61
N GLY A 28 22.27 -30.00 35.41
CA GLY A 28 23.45 -29.21 35.04
C GLY A 28 23.94 -28.34 36.22
N LYS A 29 25.23 -28.14 36.32
CA LYS A 29 25.83 -27.22 37.32
C LYS A 29 25.21 -25.82 37.09
N LEU A 30 24.55 -25.28 38.12
CA LEU A 30 24.11 -23.90 38.14
C LEU A 30 25.30 -22.98 37.81
N PRO A 31 25.17 -21.95 36.97
CA PRO A 31 26.19 -20.96 36.70
C PRO A 31 26.64 -20.29 38.03
N SER A 32 27.89 -19.87 38.10
CA SER A 32 28.37 -19.09 39.25
C SER A 32 27.65 -17.74 39.35
N LEU A 33 27.60 -17.15 40.55
CA LEU A 33 27.00 -15.83 40.77
C LEU A 33 27.58 -14.77 39.80
N ASP A 34 28.88 -14.78 39.53
CA ASP A 34 29.53 -13.89 38.57
C ASP A 34 29.09 -14.14 37.12
N GLN A 35 28.66 -15.36 36.78
CA GLN A 35 28.09 -15.67 35.46
C GLN A 35 26.66 -15.18 35.38
N ILE A 36 25.86 -15.38 36.44
CA ILE A 36 24.47 -14.89 36.52
C ILE A 36 24.42 -13.36 36.45
N GLU A 37 25.34 -12.66 37.10
CA GLU A 37 25.42 -11.18 37.03
C GLU A 37 25.74 -10.64 35.63
N ARG A 38 26.38 -11.44 34.77
CA ARG A 38 26.73 -11.10 33.38
C ARG A 38 25.71 -11.57 32.38
N MET A 39 24.76 -12.42 32.78
CA MET A 39 23.70 -12.92 31.92
C MET A 39 22.64 -11.84 31.67
N SER A 40 22.15 -11.81 30.48
CA SER A 40 20.95 -11.02 30.14
C SER A 40 19.72 -11.59 30.84
N THR A 41 18.69 -10.77 31.03
CA THR A 41 17.40 -11.24 31.60
C THR A 41 16.84 -12.42 30.83
N ASP A 42 17.02 -12.45 29.50
CA ASP A 42 16.56 -13.54 28.63
C ASP A 42 17.31 -14.86 28.85
N GLU A 43 18.63 -14.80 29.12
CA GLU A 43 19.43 -15.96 29.44
C GLU A 43 19.07 -16.51 30.84
N ILE A 44 18.73 -15.62 31.77
CA ILE A 44 18.24 -16.00 33.09
C ILE A 44 16.85 -16.66 32.98
N ASP A 45 15.94 -16.07 32.17
CA ASP A 45 14.61 -16.64 31.94
C ASP A 45 14.68 -18.00 31.22
N GLU A 46 15.66 -18.20 30.32
CA GLU A 46 15.93 -19.48 29.67
C GLU A 46 16.48 -20.52 30.66
N LEU A 47 17.43 -20.11 31.48
CA LEU A 47 18.02 -20.94 32.53
C LEU A 47 16.97 -21.39 33.56
N LEU A 48 16.06 -20.49 33.93
CA LEU A 48 14.98 -20.76 34.89
C LEU A 48 13.76 -21.44 34.25
N GLY A 49 13.76 -21.67 32.93
CA GLY A 49 12.63 -22.25 32.21
C GLY A 49 11.39 -21.36 32.17
N LEU A 50 11.57 -20.05 32.40
CA LEU A 50 10.50 -19.06 32.45
C LEU A 50 10.11 -18.55 31.04
N LYS A 51 10.93 -18.82 30.00
CA LYS A 51 10.55 -18.52 28.62
C LYS A 51 9.31 -19.33 28.26
N PRO A 52 8.24 -18.69 27.79
CA PRO A 52 7.09 -19.42 27.28
C PRO A 52 7.52 -20.28 26.10
N LYS A 53 7.53 -21.60 26.28
CA LYS A 53 7.69 -22.53 25.15
C LYS A 53 6.39 -22.47 24.35
N VAL A 54 6.39 -21.65 23.30
CA VAL A 54 5.29 -21.64 22.32
C VAL A 54 5.50 -22.88 21.45
N ASP A 55 5.00 -24.03 21.91
CA ASP A 55 4.95 -25.24 21.08
C ASP A 55 3.73 -25.15 20.19
N ILE A 56 3.94 -24.73 18.93
CA ILE A 56 2.90 -24.75 17.90
C ILE A 56 2.83 -26.20 17.40
N PRO A 57 1.67 -26.89 17.59
CA PRO A 57 1.52 -28.25 17.06
C PRO A 57 1.82 -28.30 15.57
N PRO A 58 2.45 -29.37 15.05
CA PRO A 58 2.85 -29.44 13.63
C PRO A 58 1.71 -29.13 12.64
N GLY A 59 0.47 -29.53 12.97
CA GLY A 59 -0.71 -29.26 12.15
C GLY A 59 -1.22 -27.81 12.18
N ALA A 60 -0.71 -26.99 13.11
CA ALA A 60 -1.05 -25.57 13.22
C ALA A 60 0.08 -24.65 12.70
N ARG A 61 1.24 -25.23 12.31
CA ARG A 61 2.34 -24.47 11.72
C ARG A 61 2.01 -24.03 10.31
N ARG A 62 2.30 -22.77 10.00
CA ARG A 62 2.14 -22.25 8.65
C ARG A 62 3.25 -22.76 7.74
N SER A 63 2.88 -23.10 6.51
CA SER A 63 3.85 -23.56 5.52
C SER A 63 4.62 -22.38 4.93
N LEU A 64 5.94 -22.47 4.92
CA LEU A 64 6.82 -21.49 4.25
C LEU A 64 6.92 -21.74 2.73
N GLU A 65 6.34 -22.83 2.20
CA GLU A 65 6.38 -23.16 0.78
C GLU A 65 5.78 -22.05 -0.11
N ARG A 66 4.76 -21.36 0.41
CA ARG A 66 4.04 -20.31 -0.31
C ARG A 66 3.46 -19.30 0.68
N VAL A 67 4.26 -18.30 0.98
CA VAL A 67 3.86 -17.21 1.86
C VAL A 67 3.05 -16.17 1.09
N GLY A 68 1.99 -15.64 1.68
CA GLY A 68 1.17 -14.55 1.15
C GLY A 68 -0.31 -14.71 1.43
N VAL A 69 -1.08 -13.67 1.16
CA VAL A 69 -2.50 -13.56 1.50
C VAL A 69 -3.41 -14.01 0.36
N LEU A 70 -3.09 -13.59 -0.89
CA LEU A 70 -3.95 -13.81 -2.05
C LEU A 70 -3.62 -15.13 -2.76
N ALA A 71 -4.54 -16.09 -2.74
CA ALA A 71 -4.46 -17.27 -3.59
C ALA A 71 -4.78 -16.93 -5.06
N PRO A 72 -4.32 -17.73 -6.04
CA PRO A 72 -4.66 -17.50 -7.45
C PRO A 72 -6.16 -17.41 -7.71
N ALA A 73 -6.98 -18.21 -7.02
CA ALA A 73 -8.45 -18.16 -7.12
C ALA A 73 -9.06 -16.87 -6.52
N GLU A 74 -8.30 -16.14 -5.71
CA GLU A 74 -8.69 -14.87 -5.07
C GLU A 74 -8.10 -13.66 -5.81
N GLY A 75 -7.58 -13.87 -7.01
CA GLY A 75 -6.95 -12.83 -7.82
C GLY A 75 -5.43 -12.69 -7.61
N GLY A 76 -4.80 -13.56 -6.82
CA GLY A 76 -3.35 -13.63 -6.71
C GLY A 76 -2.67 -14.11 -8.00
N LEU A 77 -1.36 -13.91 -8.10
CA LEU A 77 -0.55 -14.40 -9.23
C LEU A 77 -0.21 -15.89 -9.05
N PRO A 78 0.17 -16.62 -10.13
CA PRO A 78 0.47 -18.04 -10.07
C PRO A 78 1.58 -18.37 -9.06
N THR A 79 1.30 -19.29 -8.13
CA THR A 79 2.12 -19.58 -6.95
C THR A 79 3.58 -19.87 -7.26
N PHE A 80 3.86 -20.65 -8.32
CA PHE A 80 5.21 -21.11 -8.65
C PHE A 80 5.93 -20.29 -9.72
N SER A 81 5.42 -19.12 -10.08
CA SER A 81 6.02 -18.24 -11.09
C SER A 81 7.51 -17.99 -10.87
N LEU A 82 7.95 -17.91 -9.62
CA LEU A 82 9.34 -17.57 -9.28
C LEU A 82 10.23 -18.78 -8.98
N ALA A 83 9.67 -19.99 -8.92
CA ALA A 83 10.40 -21.19 -8.46
C ALA A 83 11.70 -21.46 -9.24
N ASN A 84 11.70 -21.20 -10.55
CA ASN A 84 12.86 -21.42 -11.44
C ASN A 84 13.60 -20.13 -11.79
N GLN A 85 13.38 -19.03 -11.06
CA GLN A 85 14.06 -17.77 -11.32
C GLN A 85 15.32 -17.63 -10.46
N PRO A 86 16.36 -16.97 -10.96
CA PRO A 86 17.55 -16.70 -10.16
C PRO A 86 17.18 -15.84 -8.93
N ALA A 87 17.54 -16.30 -7.74
CA ALA A 87 17.30 -15.56 -6.49
C ALA A 87 17.89 -14.14 -6.52
N SER A 88 19.06 -13.96 -7.16
CA SER A 88 19.72 -12.66 -7.31
C SER A 88 18.88 -11.66 -8.13
N LEU A 89 18.15 -12.12 -9.14
CA LEU A 89 17.28 -11.25 -9.96
C LEU A 89 16.04 -10.80 -9.15
N VAL A 90 15.39 -11.74 -8.45
CA VAL A 90 14.22 -11.44 -7.62
C VAL A 90 14.62 -10.52 -6.46
N ARG A 91 15.76 -10.80 -5.82
CA ARG A 91 16.33 -9.93 -4.78
C ARG A 91 16.60 -8.52 -5.29
N ALA A 92 17.21 -8.39 -6.46
CA ALA A 92 17.50 -7.09 -7.06
C ALA A 92 16.22 -6.32 -7.43
N ALA A 93 15.19 -7.00 -7.96
CA ALA A 93 13.92 -6.36 -8.28
C ALA A 93 13.20 -5.83 -7.04
N LEU A 94 13.12 -6.63 -5.97
CA LEU A 94 12.45 -6.23 -4.72
C LEU A 94 13.25 -5.20 -3.93
N ALA A 95 14.56 -5.38 -3.78
CA ALA A 95 15.42 -4.45 -3.06
C ALA A 95 15.58 -3.09 -3.77
N GLY A 96 15.40 -3.05 -5.09
CA GLY A 96 15.40 -1.80 -5.85
C GLY A 96 14.03 -1.10 -5.90
N SER A 97 12.98 -1.73 -5.35
CA SER A 97 11.63 -1.15 -5.25
C SER A 97 11.44 -0.57 -3.85
N ASP A 98 12.09 0.56 -3.58
CA ASP A 98 12.24 1.17 -2.25
C ASP A 98 11.43 2.46 -2.08
N GLY A 99 10.52 2.77 -3.01
CA GLY A 99 9.73 3.99 -3.01
C GLY A 99 8.35 3.85 -3.66
N PRO A 100 7.68 4.99 -3.85
CA PRO A 100 6.40 5.02 -4.54
C PRO A 100 6.54 4.65 -6.01
N VAL A 101 5.41 4.28 -6.60
CA VAL A 101 5.29 3.96 -8.03
C VAL A 101 4.52 5.10 -8.70
N VAL A 102 5.01 5.62 -9.81
CA VAL A 102 4.40 6.76 -10.52
C VAL A 102 2.96 6.48 -10.99
N SER A 103 2.68 5.22 -11.34
CA SER A 103 1.37 4.78 -11.80
C SER A 103 0.53 4.22 -10.65
N ARG A 104 -0.68 4.73 -10.49
CA ARG A 104 -1.71 4.18 -9.60
C ARG A 104 -1.99 2.70 -9.92
N TRP A 105 -2.18 2.37 -11.21
CA TRP A 105 -2.43 1.01 -11.65
C TRP A 105 -1.20 0.10 -11.49
N GLY A 106 -0.01 0.67 -11.68
CA GLY A 106 1.25 0.00 -11.38
C GLY A 106 1.39 -0.32 -9.89
N HIS A 107 1.00 0.60 -9.01
CA HIS A 107 0.94 0.39 -7.57
C HIS A 107 -0.02 -0.73 -7.18
N ILE A 108 -1.25 -0.71 -7.72
CA ILE A 108 -2.27 -1.75 -7.48
C ILE A 108 -1.76 -3.12 -7.92
N LEU A 109 -1.14 -3.21 -9.10
CA LEU A 109 -0.53 -4.43 -9.61
C LEU A 109 0.60 -4.93 -8.70
N LEU A 110 1.54 -4.04 -8.32
CA LEU A 110 2.68 -4.42 -7.48
C LEU A 110 2.22 -4.87 -6.09
N ARG A 111 1.28 -4.17 -5.45
CA ARG A 111 0.64 -4.60 -4.19
C ARG A 111 0.05 -6.00 -4.32
N ARG A 112 -0.74 -6.25 -5.39
CA ARG A 112 -1.35 -7.56 -5.66
C ARG A 112 -0.27 -8.65 -5.81
N ALA A 113 0.79 -8.39 -6.56
CA ALA A 113 1.90 -9.32 -6.74
C ALA A 113 2.63 -9.63 -5.43
N LEU A 114 2.94 -8.59 -4.64
CA LEU A 114 3.61 -8.73 -3.34
C LEU A 114 2.76 -9.46 -2.30
N ALA A 115 1.43 -9.29 -2.33
CA ALA A 115 0.51 -9.97 -1.42
C ALA A 115 0.12 -11.38 -1.88
N SER A 116 0.48 -11.80 -3.10
CA SER A 116 0.15 -13.13 -3.64
C SER A 116 0.86 -14.25 -2.88
N ARG A 117 0.22 -15.43 -2.81
CA ARG A 117 0.81 -16.68 -2.27
C ARG A 117 1.84 -17.24 -3.23
N LEU A 118 3.08 -16.76 -3.12
CA LEU A 118 4.18 -17.12 -3.99
C LEU A 118 5.19 -18.02 -3.28
N ALA A 119 5.68 -19.03 -4.01
CA ALA A 119 6.86 -19.78 -3.63
C ALA A 119 8.11 -18.92 -3.87
N ALA A 120 9.06 -18.99 -2.94
CA ALA A 120 10.37 -18.35 -3.14
C ALA A 120 11.14 -19.02 -4.29
N PRO A 121 12.08 -18.30 -4.94
CA PRO A 121 13.08 -18.94 -5.79
C PRO A 121 13.83 -20.06 -5.08
N ALA A 122 14.23 -21.12 -5.81
CA ALA A 122 14.85 -22.30 -5.20
C ALA A 122 16.08 -22.01 -4.33
N ASP A 123 16.88 -20.98 -4.71
CA ASP A 123 18.10 -20.59 -4.00
C ASP A 123 17.88 -19.39 -3.05
N MET A 124 16.64 -19.12 -2.63
CA MET A 124 16.30 -18.04 -1.70
C MET A 124 15.57 -18.59 -0.47
N ASP A 125 16.00 -18.19 0.71
CA ASP A 125 15.27 -18.47 1.95
C ASP A 125 13.84 -17.89 1.87
N PRO A 126 12.78 -18.68 2.10
CA PRO A 126 11.40 -18.20 2.07
C PRO A 126 11.14 -17.05 3.05
N VAL A 127 11.82 -16.99 4.19
CA VAL A 127 11.69 -15.90 5.17
C VAL A 127 12.38 -14.64 4.67
N GLU A 128 13.53 -14.76 3.99
CA GLU A 128 14.18 -13.63 3.30
C GLU A 128 13.24 -13.08 2.20
N PHE A 129 12.63 -13.96 1.42
CA PHE A 129 11.68 -13.55 0.38
C PHE A 129 10.46 -12.83 0.96
N ALA A 130 9.92 -13.32 2.07
CA ALA A 130 8.83 -12.64 2.79
C ALA A 130 9.28 -11.26 3.30
N ALA A 131 10.48 -11.16 3.90
CA ALA A 131 11.03 -9.91 4.41
C ALA A 131 11.17 -8.83 3.30
N LEU A 132 11.69 -9.20 2.14
CA LEU A 132 11.83 -8.29 0.99
C LEU A 132 10.45 -7.77 0.52
N ARG A 133 9.45 -8.65 0.43
CA ARG A 133 8.09 -8.26 0.03
C ARG A 133 7.43 -7.33 1.05
N VAL A 134 7.58 -7.63 2.34
CA VAL A 134 7.08 -6.78 3.43
C VAL A 134 7.75 -5.42 3.41
N SER A 135 9.08 -5.36 3.19
CA SER A 135 9.81 -4.09 3.06
C SER A 135 9.34 -3.26 1.86
N THR A 136 9.14 -3.89 0.70
CA THR A 136 8.62 -3.21 -0.50
C THR A 136 7.20 -2.66 -0.25
N LEU A 137 6.31 -3.44 0.37
CA LEU A 137 4.97 -2.97 0.73
C LEU A 137 5.01 -1.78 1.69
N ASN A 138 5.89 -1.79 2.69
CA ASN A 138 6.10 -0.65 3.58
C ASN A 138 6.58 0.60 2.83
N ALA A 139 7.54 0.45 1.92
CA ALA A 139 8.05 1.56 1.09
C ALA A 139 6.96 2.18 0.22
N MET A 140 6.01 1.36 -0.25
CA MET A 140 4.82 1.80 -0.98
C MET A 140 3.75 2.44 -0.08
N GLY A 141 3.85 2.35 1.26
CA GLY A 141 2.80 2.80 2.20
C GLY A 141 1.65 1.80 2.39
N GLU A 142 1.80 0.58 1.91
CA GLU A 142 0.84 -0.53 2.03
C GLU A 142 1.02 -1.29 3.35
N PHE A 143 1.02 -0.56 4.47
CA PHE A 143 1.34 -1.10 5.79
C PHE A 143 0.41 -2.24 6.23
N ALA A 144 -0.88 -2.16 5.89
CA ALA A 144 -1.84 -3.21 6.22
C ALA A 144 -1.55 -4.50 5.44
N ALA A 145 -1.20 -4.41 4.16
CA ALA A 145 -0.81 -5.55 3.34
C ALA A 145 0.55 -6.11 3.80
N ALA A 146 1.51 -5.25 4.13
CA ALA A 146 2.81 -5.62 4.69
C ALA A 146 2.64 -6.44 5.98
N ARG A 147 1.82 -5.95 6.92
CA ARG A 147 1.49 -6.65 8.15
C ARG A 147 0.85 -8.01 7.88
N ALA A 148 -0.12 -8.06 6.98
CA ALA A 148 -0.81 -9.30 6.65
C ALA A 148 0.14 -10.35 6.05
N VAL A 149 1.06 -9.95 5.16
CA VAL A 149 2.09 -10.87 4.61
C VAL A 149 3.07 -11.35 5.70
N ALA A 150 3.50 -10.45 6.61
CA ALA A 150 4.37 -10.83 7.72
C ALA A 150 3.70 -11.86 8.65
N GLN A 151 2.39 -11.73 8.89
CA GLN A 151 1.59 -12.65 9.72
C GLN A 151 1.40 -14.02 9.09
N GLU A 152 1.68 -14.22 7.80
CA GLU A 152 1.67 -15.53 7.15
C GLU A 152 2.93 -16.37 7.46
N VAL A 153 3.90 -15.80 8.15
CA VAL A 153 5.08 -16.50 8.67
C VAL A 153 4.95 -16.61 10.19
N ASP A 154 5.12 -17.81 10.74
CA ASP A 154 5.10 -17.99 12.19
C ASP A 154 6.24 -17.18 12.84
N THR A 155 5.94 -16.50 13.95
CA THR A 155 6.90 -15.59 14.60
C THR A 155 8.17 -16.28 15.09
N SER A 156 8.13 -17.60 15.32
CA SER A 156 9.30 -18.41 15.64
C SER A 156 10.31 -18.51 14.49
N ASP A 157 9.84 -18.35 13.26
CA ASP A 157 10.65 -18.46 12.04
C ASP A 157 11.17 -17.11 11.55
N TRP A 158 10.78 -16.00 12.20
CA TRP A 158 11.21 -14.68 11.80
C TRP A 158 12.72 -14.48 11.98
N ASN A 159 13.40 -14.10 10.90
CA ASN A 159 14.77 -13.61 10.94
C ASN A 159 14.82 -12.10 11.26
N ALA A 160 16.02 -11.55 11.41
CA ALA A 160 16.21 -10.14 11.75
C ALA A 160 15.60 -9.17 10.70
N ALA A 161 15.65 -9.54 9.41
CA ALA A 161 15.12 -8.72 8.33
C ALA A 161 13.58 -8.68 8.37
N LEU A 162 12.93 -9.85 8.49
CA LEU A 162 11.46 -9.90 8.60
C LEU A 162 10.97 -9.23 9.88
N THR A 163 11.69 -9.39 10.99
CA THR A 163 11.36 -8.71 12.26
C THR A 163 11.39 -7.19 12.11
N ALA A 164 12.40 -6.65 11.42
CA ALA A 164 12.49 -5.21 11.18
C ALA A 164 11.33 -4.73 10.29
N ALA A 165 11.13 -5.37 9.13
CA ALA A 165 10.08 -4.99 8.20
C ALA A 165 8.67 -5.15 8.79
N ALA A 166 8.43 -6.20 9.59
CA ALA A 166 7.16 -6.39 10.29
C ALA A 166 6.92 -5.32 11.35
N LEU A 167 7.95 -4.92 12.12
CA LEU A 167 7.81 -3.83 13.08
C LEU A 167 7.41 -2.52 12.39
N ASP A 168 8.02 -2.20 11.24
CA ASP A 168 7.66 -1.03 10.45
C ASP A 168 6.19 -1.08 9.98
N ALA A 169 5.69 -2.27 9.59
CA ALA A 169 4.29 -2.46 9.23
C ALA A 169 3.34 -2.28 10.42
N TYR A 170 3.69 -2.76 11.60
CA TYR A 170 2.91 -2.54 12.83
C TYR A 170 2.92 -1.06 13.25
N ILE A 171 4.05 -0.38 13.10
CA ILE A 171 4.14 1.08 13.32
C ILE A 171 3.26 1.82 12.31
N GLY A 172 3.37 1.50 11.02
CA GLY A 172 2.58 2.14 9.97
C GLY A 172 1.06 1.97 10.11
N THR A 173 0.63 0.88 10.76
CA THR A 173 -0.79 0.62 11.09
C THR A 173 -1.18 1.07 12.50
N ALA A 174 -0.26 1.63 13.29
CA ALA A 174 -0.43 1.94 14.72
C ALA A 174 -0.89 0.74 15.58
N ASP A 175 -0.70 -0.50 15.10
CA ASP A 175 -1.04 -1.74 15.81
C ASP A 175 0.17 -2.27 16.60
N LEU A 176 0.65 -1.50 17.56
CA LEU A 176 1.87 -1.84 18.32
C LEU A 176 1.69 -3.09 19.20
N VAL A 177 0.45 -3.39 19.62
CA VAL A 177 0.15 -4.60 20.40
C VAL A 177 0.24 -5.86 19.52
N GLY A 178 -0.10 -5.76 18.24
CA GLY A 178 0.06 -6.84 17.28
C GLY A 178 1.50 -7.34 17.12
N ALA A 179 2.50 -6.50 17.41
CA ALA A 179 3.91 -6.90 17.39
C ALA A 179 4.34 -7.75 18.61
N CYS A 180 3.54 -7.80 19.68
CA CYS A 180 3.94 -8.42 20.95
C CYS A 180 4.32 -9.90 20.88
N PRO A 181 3.71 -10.78 20.07
CA PRO A 181 4.17 -12.16 19.93
C PRO A 181 5.63 -12.24 19.48
N ALA A 182 6.03 -11.46 18.47
CA ALA A 182 7.40 -11.42 17.98
C ALA A 182 8.37 -10.79 19.00
N VAL A 183 7.96 -9.69 19.63
CA VAL A 183 8.78 -8.99 20.65
C VAL A 183 9.07 -9.91 21.83
N ARG A 184 8.09 -10.68 22.30
CA ARG A 184 8.28 -11.61 23.43
C ARG A 184 9.13 -12.82 23.08
N LEU A 185 9.07 -13.30 21.84
CA LEU A 185 9.89 -14.43 21.39
C LEU A 185 11.36 -14.05 21.14
N GLN A 186 11.59 -12.82 20.66
CA GLN A 186 12.94 -12.39 20.30
C GLN A 186 13.67 -11.67 21.44
N GLY A 187 12.92 -11.16 22.43
CA GLY A 187 13.48 -10.59 23.67
C GLY A 187 14.54 -9.52 23.42
N SER A 188 15.74 -9.71 24.01
CA SER A 188 16.85 -8.76 23.96
C SER A 188 17.73 -8.85 22.70
N ARG A 189 17.36 -9.65 21.70
CA ARG A 189 18.11 -9.74 20.42
C ARG A 189 18.16 -8.41 19.67
N ARG A 190 17.29 -7.48 20.02
CA ARG A 190 17.19 -6.16 19.42
C ARG A 190 17.10 -5.10 20.54
N GLU A 191 17.84 -3.98 20.38
CA GLU A 191 17.98 -2.98 21.44
C GLU A 191 17.72 -1.54 20.98
N ASP A 192 17.23 -1.32 19.76
CA ASP A 192 16.90 0.02 19.30
C ASP A 192 15.72 0.65 20.06
N ALA A 193 15.59 1.97 19.96
CA ALA A 193 14.59 2.74 20.69
C ALA A 193 13.16 2.23 20.47
N ASN A 194 12.78 2.00 19.20
CA ASN A 194 11.43 1.54 18.84
C ASN A 194 11.12 0.18 19.48
N TRP A 195 12.09 -0.75 19.43
CA TRP A 195 11.93 -2.06 20.03
C TRP A 195 11.73 -1.99 21.54
N ARG A 196 12.52 -1.18 22.25
CA ARG A 196 12.40 -1.01 23.70
C ARG A 196 11.06 -0.41 24.11
N LEU A 197 10.55 0.56 23.33
CA LEU A 197 9.23 1.15 23.58
C LEU A 197 8.12 0.11 23.41
N VAL A 198 8.14 -0.65 22.30
CA VAL A 198 7.16 -1.71 22.05
C VAL A 198 7.28 -2.83 23.09
N GLN A 199 8.48 -3.21 23.52
CA GLN A 199 8.68 -4.20 24.58
C GLN A 199 8.04 -3.76 25.90
N GLY A 200 8.20 -2.48 26.28
CA GLY A 200 7.53 -1.93 27.45
C GLY A 200 6.00 -1.98 27.34
N ILE A 201 5.46 -1.63 26.17
CA ILE A 201 4.02 -1.74 25.90
C ILE A 201 3.55 -3.21 26.02
N CYS A 202 4.26 -4.14 25.38
CA CYS A 202 3.93 -5.56 25.42
C CYS A 202 3.96 -6.15 26.83
N ASN A 203 4.90 -5.74 27.67
CA ASN A 203 4.97 -6.15 29.07
C ASN A 203 3.70 -5.66 29.82
N ALA A 204 3.24 -4.42 29.57
CA ALA A 204 2.02 -3.92 30.19
C ALA A 204 0.78 -4.74 29.79
N PHE A 205 0.60 -5.02 28.49
CA PHE A 205 -0.53 -5.82 27.99
C PHE A 205 -0.44 -7.31 28.37
N ALA A 206 0.75 -7.80 28.77
CA ALA A 206 0.92 -9.13 29.36
C ALA A 206 0.61 -9.20 30.87
N GLY A 207 0.18 -8.10 31.48
CA GLY A 207 -0.11 -8.04 32.92
C GLY A 207 1.07 -7.60 33.79
N GLU A 208 2.24 -7.30 33.20
CA GLU A 208 3.48 -6.90 33.89
C GLU A 208 3.59 -5.37 34.04
N GLY A 209 2.49 -4.68 34.41
CA GLY A 209 2.40 -3.22 34.37
C GLY A 209 3.45 -2.48 35.22
N ALA A 210 3.84 -3.02 36.39
CA ALA A 210 4.89 -2.42 37.22
C ALA A 210 6.27 -2.46 36.53
N ARG A 211 6.60 -3.60 35.92
CA ARG A 211 7.83 -3.80 35.12
C ARG A 211 7.82 -2.87 33.90
N ALA A 212 6.74 -2.86 33.14
CA ALA A 212 6.56 -1.99 31.97
C ALA A 212 6.83 -0.52 32.30
N LYS A 213 6.21 -0.02 33.39
CA LYS A 213 6.41 1.36 33.86
C LYS A 213 7.88 1.63 34.26
N ALA A 214 8.52 0.70 34.94
CA ALA A 214 9.93 0.84 35.33
C ALA A 214 10.84 0.87 34.11
N ASP A 215 10.62 -0.02 33.14
CA ASP A 215 11.42 -0.14 31.93
C ASP A 215 11.26 1.11 31.04
N LEU A 216 10.04 1.57 30.79
CA LEU A 216 9.78 2.78 29.98
C LEU A 216 10.35 4.05 30.66
N ASN A 217 10.25 4.18 31.99
CA ASN A 217 10.88 5.27 32.72
C ASN A 217 12.42 5.20 32.64
N ARG A 218 13.00 4.00 32.64
CA ARG A 218 14.44 3.79 32.45
C ARG A 218 14.88 4.17 31.04
N VAL A 219 14.12 3.78 30.02
CA VAL A 219 14.35 4.18 28.62
C VAL A 219 14.39 5.71 28.52
N ARG A 220 13.40 6.40 29.13
CA ARG A 220 13.34 7.86 29.15
C ARG A 220 14.54 8.48 29.89
N SER A 221 14.79 8.06 31.13
CA SER A 221 15.83 8.68 31.99
C SER A 221 17.25 8.46 31.46
N ARG A 222 17.48 7.40 30.69
CA ARG A 222 18.76 7.10 30.05
C ARG A 222 18.93 7.69 28.65
N GLY A 223 17.90 8.40 28.15
CA GLY A 223 17.92 8.96 26.79
C GLY A 223 17.97 7.91 25.69
N GLN A 224 17.47 6.69 25.94
CA GLN A 224 17.46 5.59 24.97
C GLN A 224 16.35 5.73 23.91
N ALA A 225 15.37 6.58 24.18
CA ALA A 225 14.38 7.09 23.24
C ALA A 225 14.09 8.55 23.57
N ALA A 226 13.50 9.29 22.63
CA ALA A 226 13.04 10.65 22.89
C ALA A 226 12.03 10.68 24.05
N SER A 227 12.08 11.72 24.89
CA SER A 227 11.23 11.81 26.09
C SER A 227 9.76 11.70 25.76
N ILE A 228 9.31 12.37 24.68
CA ILE A 228 7.91 12.33 24.24
C ILE A 228 7.48 10.93 23.83
N ASP A 229 8.33 10.18 23.10
CA ASP A 229 8.01 8.82 22.65
C ASP A 229 7.83 7.88 23.84
N ALA A 230 8.71 8.02 24.86
CA ALA A 230 8.58 7.26 26.12
C ALA A 230 7.33 7.64 26.92
N LEU A 231 6.92 8.92 26.92
CA LEU A 231 5.69 9.39 27.59
C LEU A 231 4.44 8.85 26.84
N LEU A 232 4.41 8.91 25.53
CA LEU A 232 3.34 8.33 24.71
C LEU A 232 3.24 6.81 24.94
N ALA A 233 4.38 6.10 24.98
CA ALA A 233 4.42 4.66 25.27
C ALA A 233 3.93 4.35 26.70
N LEU A 234 4.26 5.17 27.70
CA LEU A 234 3.74 5.06 29.08
C LEU A 234 2.23 5.26 29.13
N ARG A 235 1.69 6.25 28.39
CA ARG A 235 0.25 6.47 28.27
C ARG A 235 -0.44 5.28 27.61
N PHE A 236 0.13 4.74 26.55
CA PHE A 236 -0.41 3.56 25.88
C PHE A 236 -0.35 2.31 26.76
N ALA A 237 0.77 2.07 27.46
CA ALA A 237 0.88 1.00 28.45
C ALA A 237 -0.16 1.13 29.56
N GLY A 238 -0.50 2.35 29.98
CA GLY A 238 -1.57 2.63 30.95
C GLY A 238 -2.96 2.18 30.49
N ALA A 239 -3.21 2.11 29.18
CA ALA A 239 -4.48 1.63 28.62
C ALA A 239 -4.71 0.12 28.86
N SER A 240 -3.66 -0.66 29.18
CA SER A 240 -3.77 -2.07 29.59
C SER A 240 -4.54 -2.27 30.91
N GLY A 241 -4.88 -1.20 31.61
CA GLY A 241 -5.58 -1.25 32.92
C GLY A 241 -4.65 -1.50 34.11
N GLN A 242 -3.39 -1.78 33.88
CA GLN A 242 -2.37 -2.05 34.90
C GLN A 242 -1.57 -0.78 35.18
N GLY A 243 -1.85 -0.09 36.30
CA GLY A 243 -1.04 1.06 36.75
C GLY A 243 -1.44 2.40 36.11
N ARG A 244 -2.71 2.79 36.24
CA ARG A 244 -3.21 4.09 35.80
C ARG A 244 -2.46 5.24 36.49
N GLY A 245 -1.74 6.02 35.70
CA GLY A 245 -1.16 7.29 36.11
C GLY A 245 -1.43 8.33 35.04
N ALA A 246 -1.75 9.56 35.42
CA ALA A 246 -1.84 10.66 34.47
C ALA A 246 -0.46 10.87 33.83
N VAL A 247 -0.43 10.85 32.51
CA VAL A 247 0.76 11.18 31.71
C VAL A 247 0.42 12.41 30.88
N THR A 248 1.11 13.52 31.19
CA THR A 248 0.98 14.75 30.40
C THR A 248 1.91 14.65 29.20
N ILE A 249 1.37 14.89 28.01
CA ILE A 249 2.14 14.95 26.77
C ILE A 249 2.36 16.42 26.41
N GLU A 250 3.60 16.82 26.26
CA GLU A 250 4.00 18.17 25.87
C GLU A 250 4.79 18.10 24.56
N TRP A 251 4.36 18.89 23.57
CA TRP A 251 4.96 18.93 22.24
C TRP A 251 5.93 20.09 22.02
N ASN A 252 6.16 20.93 23.04
CA ASN A 252 6.86 22.22 22.91
C ASN A 252 8.31 22.08 22.40
N ASP A 253 9.00 20.99 22.75
CA ASP A 253 10.41 20.74 22.38
C ASP A 253 10.52 19.62 21.31
N VAL A 254 9.50 19.47 20.47
CA VAL A 254 9.46 18.43 19.44
C VAL A 254 9.54 19.08 18.07
N ASP A 255 10.68 18.94 17.41
CA ASP A 255 10.95 19.55 16.10
C ASP A 255 10.69 18.59 14.92
N GLU A 256 10.58 17.29 15.19
CA GLU A 256 10.46 16.26 14.15
C GLU A 256 9.37 15.25 14.49
N LEU A 257 8.60 14.85 13.49
CA LEU A 257 7.66 13.74 13.56
C LEU A 257 8.32 12.45 13.07
N THR A 258 8.43 11.45 13.95
CA THR A 258 8.92 10.13 13.56
C THR A 258 7.76 9.16 13.35
N PRO A 259 7.91 8.09 12.51
CA PRO A 259 6.88 7.07 12.34
C PRO A 259 6.37 6.47 13.66
N MET A 260 7.27 6.15 14.59
CA MET A 260 6.91 5.62 15.91
C MET A 260 6.11 6.64 16.73
N ARG A 261 6.54 7.91 16.74
CA ARG A 261 5.84 8.99 17.45
C ARG A 261 4.42 9.19 16.92
N PHE A 262 4.28 9.21 15.60
CA PHE A 262 2.98 9.30 14.95
C PHE A 262 2.08 8.11 15.30
N ALA A 263 2.60 6.88 15.23
CA ALA A 263 1.86 5.68 15.60
C ALA A 263 1.41 5.69 17.07
N LEU A 264 2.31 6.06 17.99
CA LEU A 264 2.01 6.15 19.42
C LEU A 264 0.94 7.22 19.71
N ALA A 265 1.08 8.42 19.12
CA ALA A 265 0.10 9.50 19.26
C ALA A 265 -1.29 9.04 18.79
N ASN A 266 -1.36 8.43 17.60
CA ASN A 266 -2.61 7.89 17.06
C ASN A 266 -3.20 6.79 17.96
N ALA A 267 -2.37 5.87 18.45
CA ALA A 267 -2.83 4.77 19.30
C ALA A 267 -3.42 5.23 20.65
N VAL A 268 -3.00 6.39 21.16
CA VAL A 268 -3.52 6.97 22.42
C VAL A 268 -4.50 8.11 22.20
N GLY A 269 -4.85 8.44 20.97
CA GLY A 269 -5.74 9.55 20.63
C GLY A 269 -5.17 10.93 20.99
N GLU A 270 -3.83 11.06 21.01
CA GLU A 270 -3.17 12.35 21.24
C GLU A 270 -3.06 13.13 19.92
N PRO A 271 -3.59 14.36 19.85
CA PRO A 271 -3.49 15.17 18.64
C PRO A 271 -2.02 15.53 18.32
N VAL A 272 -1.59 15.24 17.10
CA VAL A 272 -0.28 15.72 16.60
C VAL A 272 -0.43 17.17 16.16
N PRO A 273 0.45 18.09 16.61
CA PRO A 273 0.42 19.49 16.21
C PRO A 273 0.49 19.63 14.68
N ALA A 274 -0.34 20.52 14.12
CA ALA A 274 -0.41 20.76 12.68
C ALA A 274 0.94 21.12 12.07
N GLY A 275 1.74 21.95 12.73
CA GLY A 275 3.07 22.35 12.27
C GLY A 275 4.07 21.18 12.14
N LEU A 276 3.88 20.07 12.86
CA LEU A 276 4.69 18.85 12.68
C LEU A 276 4.22 17.98 11.51
N LEU A 277 2.94 18.09 11.13
CA LEU A 277 2.38 17.41 9.97
C LEU A 277 2.67 18.16 8.67
N GLU A 278 2.76 19.49 8.74
CA GLU A 278 3.13 20.36 7.63
C GLU A 278 4.57 20.05 7.23
N GLY A 279 4.78 19.48 6.04
CA GLY A 279 6.11 19.11 5.55
C GLY A 279 6.67 17.77 6.06
N ALA A 280 5.90 17.02 6.85
CA ALA A 280 6.34 15.70 7.37
C ALA A 280 6.54 14.63 6.28
N GLY A 281 6.06 14.88 5.07
CA GLY A 281 6.25 13.98 3.93
C GLY A 281 5.13 12.96 3.74
N PRO A 282 5.14 12.24 2.60
CA PRO A 282 4.01 11.40 2.17
C PRO A 282 3.77 10.16 3.04
N TYR A 283 4.76 9.69 3.81
CA TYR A 283 4.59 8.56 4.74
C TYR A 283 3.39 8.77 5.67
N TYR A 284 3.31 9.95 6.29
CA TYR A 284 2.27 10.26 7.28
C TYR A 284 0.89 10.40 6.65
N ALA A 285 0.82 10.96 5.43
CA ALA A 285 -0.41 10.99 4.67
C ALA A 285 -0.91 9.59 4.30
N ARG A 286 -0.02 8.70 3.82
CA ARG A 286 -0.36 7.31 3.51
C ARG A 286 -0.89 6.56 4.75
N ALA A 287 -0.22 6.72 5.89
CA ALA A 287 -0.64 6.10 7.14
C ALA A 287 -1.97 6.69 7.65
N ALA A 288 -2.15 8.02 7.62
CA ALA A 288 -3.35 8.71 8.09
C ALA A 288 -4.60 8.36 7.27
N ALA A 289 -4.48 8.26 5.94
CA ALA A 289 -5.61 8.01 5.06
C ALA A 289 -6.35 6.70 5.39
N VAL A 290 -5.63 5.70 5.88
CA VAL A 290 -6.15 4.36 6.20
C VAL A 290 -6.27 4.09 7.71
N ALA A 291 -6.05 5.10 8.57
CA ALA A 291 -6.05 4.96 10.02
C ALA A 291 -7.46 5.24 10.61
N PRO A 292 -8.26 4.22 10.96
CA PRO A 292 -9.64 4.42 11.40
C PRO A 292 -9.75 5.14 12.77
N MET A 293 -8.67 5.17 13.55
CA MET A 293 -8.61 5.86 14.84
C MET A 293 -8.45 7.38 14.70
N LEU A 294 -8.07 7.89 13.53
CA LEU A 294 -7.93 9.32 13.30
C LEU A 294 -9.28 9.97 12.98
N ALA A 295 -9.42 11.23 13.40
CA ALA A 295 -10.59 12.04 13.10
C ALA A 295 -10.77 12.19 11.58
N LEU A 296 -12.02 12.25 11.15
CA LEU A 296 -12.40 12.30 9.74
C LEU A 296 -11.70 13.43 8.95
N PRO A 297 -11.56 14.67 9.46
CA PRO A 297 -10.84 15.73 8.73
C PRO A 297 -9.38 15.39 8.42
N GLN A 298 -8.69 14.73 9.35
CA GLN A 298 -7.28 14.32 9.15
C GLN A 298 -7.15 13.23 8.08
N ARG A 299 -8.08 12.27 8.05
CA ARG A 299 -8.14 11.21 7.04
C ARG A 299 -8.45 11.77 5.65
N ILE A 300 -9.35 12.74 5.57
CA ILE A 300 -9.71 13.44 4.31
C ILE A 300 -8.51 14.23 3.79
N ALA A 301 -7.83 15.02 4.62
CA ALA A 301 -6.66 15.79 4.22
C ALA A 301 -5.53 14.89 3.64
N ALA A 302 -5.42 13.67 4.15
CA ALA A 302 -4.44 12.67 3.71
C ALA A 302 -4.90 11.84 2.48
N SER A 303 -6.20 11.84 2.17
CA SER A 303 -6.80 10.91 1.22
C SER A 303 -6.40 11.12 -0.24
N GLU A 304 -6.10 12.37 -0.65
CA GLU A 304 -5.74 12.68 -2.04
C GLU A 304 -4.42 12.01 -2.46
N ILE A 305 -3.40 12.01 -1.58
CA ILE A 305 -2.13 11.30 -1.84
C ILE A 305 -2.39 9.79 -1.96
N ALA A 306 -3.12 9.22 -1.02
CA ALA A 306 -3.44 7.80 -0.99
C ALA A 306 -4.29 7.36 -2.20
N ALA A 307 -5.20 8.21 -2.67
CA ALA A 307 -6.00 7.95 -3.87
C ALA A 307 -5.15 8.04 -5.14
N ARG A 308 -4.32 9.07 -5.27
CA ARG A 308 -3.44 9.27 -6.43
C ARG A 308 -2.46 8.11 -6.60
N GLU A 309 -1.93 7.59 -5.51
CA GLU A 309 -0.97 6.49 -5.50
C GLU A 309 -1.61 5.10 -5.62
N GLY A 310 -2.90 4.92 -5.34
CA GLY A 310 -3.59 3.62 -5.44
C GLY A 310 -3.77 2.88 -4.11
N ILE A 311 -3.41 3.48 -2.99
CA ILE A 311 -3.65 2.95 -1.64
C ILE A 311 -5.15 2.93 -1.35
N LEU A 312 -5.86 4.03 -1.65
CA LEU A 312 -7.32 4.10 -1.57
C LEU A 312 -7.96 3.78 -2.92
N SER A 313 -8.98 2.92 -2.90
CA SER A 313 -9.86 2.74 -4.04
C SER A 313 -10.79 3.94 -4.22
N SER A 314 -11.36 4.10 -5.42
CA SER A 314 -12.38 5.11 -5.67
C SER A 314 -13.58 4.96 -4.72
N SER A 315 -14.06 3.73 -4.47
CA SER A 315 -15.14 3.48 -3.53
C SER A 315 -14.80 3.88 -2.09
N ALA A 316 -13.61 3.52 -1.59
CA ALA A 316 -13.17 3.90 -0.25
C ALA A 316 -13.06 5.44 -0.09
N LEU A 317 -12.63 6.12 -1.16
CA LEU A 317 -12.55 7.57 -1.18
C LEU A 317 -13.95 8.21 -1.15
N ILE A 318 -14.89 7.68 -1.93
CA ILE A 318 -16.30 8.12 -1.91
C ILE A 318 -16.92 7.90 -0.53
N ASP A 319 -16.68 6.73 0.09
CA ASP A 319 -17.18 6.43 1.44
C ASP A 319 -16.66 7.44 2.47
N LEU A 320 -15.40 7.84 2.35
CA LEU A 320 -14.79 8.84 3.23
C LEU A 320 -15.48 10.22 3.10
N TYR A 321 -15.71 10.68 1.85
CA TYR A 321 -16.44 11.93 1.61
C TYR A 321 -17.94 11.83 1.90
N SER A 322 -18.52 10.65 1.80
CA SER A 322 -19.92 10.41 2.22
C SER A 322 -20.08 10.55 3.74
N GLN A 323 -19.11 10.08 4.53
CA GLN A 323 -19.06 10.33 5.97
C GLN A 323 -18.95 11.83 6.24
N ALA A 324 -18.06 12.55 5.52
CA ALA A 324 -17.91 14.00 5.65
C ALA A 324 -19.21 14.77 5.37
N TYR A 325 -19.97 14.33 4.36
CA TYR A 325 -21.28 14.93 4.06
C TYR A 325 -22.31 14.72 5.17
N GLY A 326 -22.22 13.60 5.90
CA GLY A 326 -23.13 13.27 7.00
C GLY A 326 -22.76 13.92 8.34
N GLU A 327 -21.58 14.55 8.45
CA GLU A 327 -21.09 15.16 9.68
C GLU A 327 -21.56 16.61 9.77
N GLU A 328 -22.55 16.90 10.64
CA GLU A 328 -23.19 18.23 10.75
C GLU A 328 -22.22 19.33 11.22
N ASP A 329 -21.23 18.97 12.04
CA ASP A 329 -20.24 19.90 12.59
C ASP A 329 -18.98 20.07 11.70
N LEU A 330 -18.91 19.37 10.56
CA LEU A 330 -17.79 19.52 9.64
C LEU A 330 -17.98 20.74 8.74
N ASP A 331 -17.01 21.62 8.76
CA ASP A 331 -16.96 22.83 7.92
C ASP A 331 -15.71 22.86 7.02
N GLY A 332 -15.56 23.94 6.26
CA GLY A 332 -14.40 24.20 5.43
C GLY A 332 -14.33 23.39 4.12
N PRO A 333 -13.10 23.23 3.54
CA PRO A 333 -12.91 22.66 2.20
C PRO A 333 -13.43 21.22 2.06
N ALA A 334 -13.30 20.40 3.12
CA ALA A 334 -13.75 19.01 3.10
C ALA A 334 -15.29 18.90 2.98
N ALA A 335 -16.02 19.72 3.74
CA ALA A 335 -17.47 19.77 3.68
C ALA A 335 -17.97 20.31 2.32
N THR A 336 -17.30 21.35 1.78
CA THR A 336 -17.59 21.89 0.46
C THR A 336 -17.43 20.82 -0.61
N LEU A 337 -16.31 20.11 -0.62
CA LEU A 337 -16.02 19.07 -1.60
C LEU A 337 -17.00 17.89 -1.48
N ALA A 338 -17.37 17.50 -0.26
CA ALA A 338 -18.38 16.48 -0.02
C ALA A 338 -19.74 16.90 -0.58
N GLY A 339 -20.13 18.17 -0.42
CA GLY A 339 -21.33 18.74 -1.02
C GLY A 339 -21.31 18.74 -2.55
N GLN A 340 -20.20 19.14 -3.16
CA GLN A 340 -20.00 19.08 -4.63
C GLN A 340 -20.07 17.65 -5.15
N LEU A 341 -19.40 16.70 -4.47
CA LEU A 341 -19.46 15.29 -4.81
C LEU A 341 -20.92 14.77 -4.78
N ARG A 342 -21.69 15.15 -3.77
CA ARG A 342 -23.11 14.78 -3.73
C ARG A 342 -23.86 15.31 -4.96
N GLN A 343 -23.63 16.59 -5.36
CA GLN A 343 -24.28 17.16 -6.55
C GLN A 343 -23.89 16.41 -7.83
N ALA A 344 -22.66 15.92 -7.93
CA ALA A 344 -22.22 15.07 -9.04
C ALA A 344 -23.05 13.78 -9.19
N TYR A 345 -23.68 13.29 -8.11
CA TYR A 345 -24.55 12.11 -8.14
C TYR A 345 -26.04 12.42 -8.28
N VAL A 346 -26.53 13.53 -7.71
CA VAL A 346 -27.96 13.82 -7.56
C VAL A 346 -28.43 15.07 -8.29
N GLY A 347 -27.55 15.76 -9.02
CA GLY A 347 -27.90 16.93 -9.84
C GLY A 347 -29.09 16.63 -10.76
N GLY A 348 -29.93 17.62 -11.00
CA GLY A 348 -31.23 17.48 -11.64
C GLY A 348 -31.18 16.88 -13.06
N ASP A 349 -30.10 17.16 -13.81
CA ASP A 349 -29.86 16.65 -15.16
C ASP A 349 -28.36 16.33 -15.36
N SER A 350 -28.01 15.82 -16.54
CA SER A 350 -26.63 15.44 -16.86
C SER A 350 -25.69 16.64 -16.92
N ALA A 351 -26.15 17.80 -17.37
CA ALA A 351 -25.33 19.00 -17.45
C ALA A 351 -24.99 19.52 -16.04
N ALA A 352 -25.97 19.58 -15.14
CA ALA A 352 -25.75 19.95 -13.73
C ALA A 352 -24.81 18.98 -13.01
N ARG A 353 -24.92 17.67 -13.29
CA ARG A 353 -24.02 16.66 -12.73
C ARG A 353 -22.60 16.81 -13.28
N LEU A 354 -22.44 17.04 -14.59
CA LEU A 354 -21.14 17.30 -15.19
C LEU A 354 -20.50 18.56 -14.61
N ALA A 355 -21.26 19.65 -14.46
CA ALA A 355 -20.75 20.87 -13.84
C ALA A 355 -20.22 20.60 -12.43
N ALA A 356 -20.97 19.86 -11.60
CA ALA A 356 -20.53 19.48 -10.26
C ALA A 356 -19.30 18.56 -10.26
N ILE A 357 -19.16 17.64 -11.23
CA ILE A 357 -17.97 16.82 -11.43
C ILE A 357 -16.76 17.70 -11.72
N LYS A 358 -16.91 18.68 -12.62
CA LYS A 358 -15.84 19.64 -12.98
C LYS A 358 -15.42 20.50 -11.78
N ASP A 359 -16.38 20.94 -10.96
CA ASP A 359 -16.09 21.67 -9.72
C ASP A 359 -15.29 20.85 -8.71
N VAL A 360 -15.50 19.53 -8.69
CA VAL A 360 -14.69 18.61 -7.86
C VAL A 360 -13.27 18.48 -8.39
N TRP A 361 -13.04 18.47 -9.71
CA TRP A 361 -11.73 18.19 -10.30
C TRP A 361 -10.65 19.23 -9.96
N VAL A 362 -11.04 20.45 -9.68
CA VAL A 362 -10.11 21.57 -9.43
C VAL A 362 -10.17 22.04 -7.99
N SER A 363 -9.04 22.49 -7.45
CA SER A 363 -8.98 23.07 -6.09
C SER A 363 -9.37 24.55 -6.05
N GLY A 364 -9.60 25.15 -7.22
CA GLY A 364 -9.98 26.55 -7.37
C GLY A 364 -9.94 27.00 -8.85
N PRO A 365 -10.47 28.18 -9.15
CA PRO A 365 -10.52 28.69 -10.52
C PRO A 365 -9.13 28.77 -11.16
N GLY A 366 -8.99 28.23 -12.39
CA GLY A 366 -7.75 28.24 -13.16
C GLY A 366 -6.66 27.28 -12.68
N GLN A 367 -6.96 26.38 -11.75
CA GLN A 367 -6.05 25.31 -11.35
C GLN A 367 -6.18 24.09 -12.26
N ALA A 368 -5.09 23.35 -12.38
CA ALA A 368 -5.09 22.08 -13.12
C ALA A 368 -5.98 21.03 -12.44
N ILE A 369 -6.47 20.09 -13.25
CA ILE A 369 -7.23 18.93 -12.78
C ILE A 369 -6.34 18.06 -11.90
N ASP A 370 -6.82 17.75 -10.69
CA ASP A 370 -6.14 16.82 -9.78
C ASP A 370 -6.56 15.38 -10.07
N TYR A 371 -5.59 14.51 -10.33
CA TYR A 371 -5.85 13.10 -10.62
C TYR A 371 -6.55 12.35 -9.47
N ALA A 372 -6.26 12.69 -8.20
CA ALA A 372 -6.98 12.10 -7.07
C ALA A 372 -8.49 12.41 -7.11
N ARG A 373 -8.85 13.56 -7.64
CA ARG A 373 -10.25 13.99 -7.80
C ARG A 373 -10.93 13.36 -9.02
N LEU A 374 -10.16 13.02 -10.06
CA LEU A 374 -10.65 12.10 -11.10
C LEU A 374 -11.00 10.74 -10.49
N VAL A 375 -10.14 10.18 -9.63
CA VAL A 375 -10.42 8.93 -8.91
C VAL A 375 -11.68 9.05 -8.04
N LEU A 376 -11.89 10.18 -7.37
CA LEU A 376 -13.06 10.45 -6.54
C LEU A 376 -14.37 10.47 -7.34
N THR A 377 -14.33 11.04 -8.55
CA THR A 377 -15.53 11.22 -9.41
C THR A 377 -15.77 10.08 -10.39
N ALA A 378 -14.96 9.03 -10.37
CA ALA A 378 -15.02 7.94 -11.35
C ALA A 378 -16.43 7.33 -11.52
N TYR A 379 -17.11 7.01 -10.41
CA TYR A 379 -18.46 6.45 -10.45
C TYR A 379 -19.54 7.48 -10.79
N ALA A 380 -19.33 8.76 -10.48
CA ALA A 380 -20.24 9.83 -10.90
C ALA A 380 -20.15 10.04 -12.43
N ALA A 381 -18.92 10.06 -12.97
CA ALA A 381 -18.68 10.13 -14.41
C ALA A 381 -19.34 8.95 -15.17
N ALA A 382 -19.21 7.73 -14.64
CA ALA A 382 -19.81 6.52 -15.25
C ALA A 382 -21.36 6.55 -15.30
N ARG A 383 -22.00 7.43 -14.53
CA ARG A 383 -23.47 7.60 -14.54
C ARG A 383 -23.96 8.64 -15.53
N LEU A 384 -23.07 9.37 -16.17
CA LEU A 384 -23.45 10.28 -17.25
C LEU A 384 -23.78 9.49 -18.51
N GLU A 385 -24.83 9.91 -19.20
CA GLU A 385 -25.13 9.37 -20.53
C GLU A 385 -24.19 10.05 -21.55
N PRO A 386 -23.60 9.26 -22.47
CA PRO A 386 -22.79 9.81 -23.56
C PRO A 386 -23.58 10.84 -24.38
N SER A 387 -22.99 12.00 -24.62
CA SER A 387 -23.61 13.08 -25.37
C SER A 387 -22.54 13.86 -26.13
N GLU A 388 -22.85 14.33 -27.34
CA GLU A 388 -22.01 15.23 -28.12
C GLU A 388 -21.76 16.56 -27.38
N GLU A 389 -22.67 16.98 -26.51
CA GLU A 389 -22.54 18.18 -25.70
C GLU A 389 -21.39 18.12 -24.68
N PHE A 390 -20.92 16.91 -24.36
CA PHE A 390 -19.89 16.68 -23.34
C PHE A 390 -18.54 16.23 -23.91
N VAL A 391 -18.39 16.28 -25.23
CA VAL A 391 -17.17 15.82 -25.94
C VAL A 391 -15.92 16.57 -25.49
N ASP A 392 -16.03 17.88 -25.27
CA ASP A 392 -14.90 18.71 -24.82
C ASP A 392 -14.38 18.31 -23.43
N ASP A 393 -15.19 17.69 -22.59
CA ASP A 393 -14.84 17.20 -21.27
C ASP A 393 -14.54 15.68 -21.24
N SER A 394 -14.57 15.02 -22.41
CA SER A 394 -14.50 13.57 -22.51
C SER A 394 -13.15 12.98 -22.05
N GLY A 395 -12.04 13.65 -22.31
CA GLY A 395 -10.72 13.21 -21.87
C GLY A 395 -10.68 12.96 -20.35
N PRO A 396 -10.91 13.98 -19.51
CA PRO A 396 -10.98 13.83 -18.05
C PRO A 396 -12.10 12.89 -17.58
N LEU A 397 -13.27 12.87 -18.21
CA LEU A 397 -14.36 11.95 -17.86
C LEU A 397 -13.96 10.49 -18.02
N LEU A 398 -13.35 10.16 -19.15
CA LEU A 398 -12.91 8.80 -19.44
C LEU A 398 -11.70 8.41 -18.57
N ALA A 399 -10.75 9.33 -18.36
CA ALA A 399 -9.65 9.13 -17.44
C ALA A 399 -10.15 8.85 -16.00
N ALA A 400 -11.20 9.56 -15.54
CA ALA A 400 -11.83 9.30 -14.25
C ALA A 400 -12.40 7.88 -14.21
N MET A 401 -13.19 7.46 -15.20
CA MET A 401 -13.75 6.11 -15.27
C MET A 401 -12.64 5.04 -15.26
N LEU A 402 -11.61 5.21 -16.10
CA LEU A 402 -10.50 4.25 -16.22
C LEU A 402 -9.63 4.20 -14.97
N SER A 403 -9.53 5.28 -14.19
CA SER A 403 -8.84 5.28 -12.89
C SER A 403 -9.42 4.30 -11.88
N ALA A 404 -10.70 3.93 -12.04
CA ALA A 404 -11.43 2.94 -11.23
C ALA A 404 -11.70 1.62 -11.97
N GLY A 405 -11.18 1.44 -13.19
CA GLY A 405 -11.37 0.23 -13.99
C GLY A 405 -12.79 0.10 -14.59
N LEU A 406 -13.51 1.22 -14.77
CA LEU A 406 -14.86 1.25 -15.34
C LEU A 406 -14.80 1.29 -16.88
N GLU A 407 -14.05 0.37 -17.48
CA GLU A 407 -13.81 0.32 -18.92
C GLU A 407 -15.11 0.14 -19.74
N ARG A 408 -16.08 -0.61 -19.20
CA ARG A 408 -17.36 -0.83 -19.90
C ARG A 408 -18.17 0.46 -20.01
N ASP A 409 -18.16 1.28 -18.97
CA ASP A 409 -18.84 2.57 -18.96
C ASP A 409 -18.12 3.56 -19.87
N ALA A 410 -16.80 3.57 -19.87
CA ALA A 410 -15.99 4.37 -20.80
C ALA A 410 -16.30 4.00 -22.27
N LEU A 411 -16.38 2.72 -22.62
CA LEU A 411 -16.65 2.26 -23.99
C LEU A 411 -18.03 2.66 -24.54
N ARG A 412 -19.00 3.02 -23.67
CA ARG A 412 -20.30 3.55 -24.13
C ARG A 412 -20.16 4.87 -24.89
N TRP A 413 -19.06 5.60 -24.64
CA TRP A 413 -18.78 6.90 -25.28
C TRP A 413 -18.21 6.77 -26.70
N GLY A 414 -17.86 5.56 -27.15
CA GLY A 414 -17.18 5.34 -28.43
C GLY A 414 -17.90 5.87 -29.67
N ASN A 415 -19.24 6.01 -29.61
CA ASN A 415 -20.02 6.50 -30.75
C ASN A 415 -20.08 8.04 -30.83
N VAL A 416 -19.71 8.76 -29.78
CA VAL A 416 -19.80 10.23 -29.73
C VAL A 416 -18.43 10.90 -29.68
N ILE A 417 -17.38 10.16 -29.38
CA ILE A 417 -16.02 10.70 -29.26
C ILE A 417 -15.34 10.75 -30.64
N PRO A 418 -14.86 11.94 -31.08
CA PRO A 418 -14.09 12.05 -32.32
C PRO A 418 -12.75 11.31 -32.23
N GLU A 419 -12.38 10.67 -33.34
CA GLU A 419 -11.03 10.11 -33.47
C GLU A 419 -9.97 11.20 -33.34
N GLY A 420 -8.83 10.87 -32.72
CA GLY A 420 -7.72 11.81 -32.50
C GLY A 420 -7.88 12.75 -31.29
N SER A 421 -9.06 12.77 -30.64
CA SER A 421 -9.28 13.61 -29.44
C SER A 421 -8.70 13.01 -28.17
N ASP A 422 -8.62 13.80 -27.09
CA ASP A 422 -8.21 13.32 -25.74
C ASP A 422 -9.10 12.17 -25.25
N GLY A 423 -10.41 12.24 -25.50
CA GLY A 423 -11.34 11.16 -25.19
C GLY A 423 -11.03 9.88 -25.96
N TRP A 424 -10.76 10.01 -27.25
CA TRP A 424 -10.34 8.87 -28.06
C TRP A 424 -9.05 8.23 -27.54
N ALA A 425 -8.06 9.03 -27.13
CA ALA A 425 -6.80 8.51 -26.58
C ALA A 425 -7.01 7.68 -25.30
N GLN A 426 -8.08 7.91 -24.54
CA GLN A 426 -8.47 7.03 -23.43
C GLN A 426 -9.20 5.78 -23.92
N LEU A 427 -10.11 5.92 -24.90
CA LEU A 427 -10.93 4.81 -25.42
C LEU A 427 -10.10 3.73 -26.10
N VAL A 428 -9.04 4.11 -26.83
CA VAL A 428 -8.17 3.13 -27.49
C VAL A 428 -7.46 2.20 -26.52
N PHE A 429 -7.34 2.58 -25.24
CA PHE A 429 -6.84 1.70 -24.18
C PHE A 429 -7.97 0.97 -23.44
N ALA A 430 -9.18 1.53 -23.38
CA ALA A 430 -10.32 0.91 -22.71
C ALA A 430 -10.73 -0.42 -23.35
N ALA A 431 -10.67 -0.55 -24.68
CA ALA A 431 -11.13 -1.72 -25.41
C ALA A 431 -10.29 -2.98 -25.08
N PRO A 432 -10.90 -4.08 -24.56
CA PRO A 432 -10.14 -5.28 -24.16
C PRO A 432 -9.62 -6.09 -25.34
N ASN A 433 -10.34 -6.16 -26.45
CA ASN A 433 -10.10 -7.05 -27.58
C ASN A 433 -10.03 -6.26 -28.90
N GLN A 434 -9.02 -5.40 -29.02
CA GLN A 434 -8.76 -4.72 -30.29
C GLN A 434 -7.65 -5.45 -31.03
N ASN A 435 -7.99 -6.22 -32.06
CA ASN A 435 -7.05 -6.99 -32.86
C ASN A 435 -6.55 -6.22 -34.08
N ASP A 436 -7.30 -5.22 -34.52
CA ASP A 436 -6.92 -4.40 -35.66
C ASP A 436 -6.06 -3.21 -35.22
N PRO A 437 -5.05 -2.82 -36.02
CA PRO A 437 -4.29 -1.63 -35.76
C PRO A 437 -5.19 -0.37 -35.67
N VAL A 438 -4.80 0.55 -34.80
CA VAL A 438 -5.45 1.85 -34.66
C VAL A 438 -5.16 2.68 -35.92
N SER A 439 -6.11 3.53 -36.31
CA SER A 439 -5.97 4.48 -37.43
C SER A 439 -4.75 5.39 -37.21
N THR A 440 -3.81 5.38 -38.15
CA THR A 440 -2.66 6.31 -38.12
C THR A 440 -3.10 7.76 -38.25
N GLY A 441 -4.17 8.05 -39.00
CA GLY A 441 -4.72 9.39 -39.08
C GLY A 441 -5.18 9.91 -37.72
N ALA A 442 -5.86 9.09 -36.92
CA ALA A 442 -6.26 9.48 -35.56
C ALA A 442 -5.07 9.67 -34.61
N VAL A 443 -3.97 8.88 -34.79
CA VAL A 443 -2.73 9.10 -34.02
C VAL A 443 -2.06 10.41 -34.45
N ASP A 444 -2.03 10.72 -35.74
CA ASP A 444 -1.44 11.95 -36.28
C ASP A 444 -2.23 13.20 -35.81
N ASP A 445 -3.57 13.12 -35.82
CA ASP A 445 -4.43 14.19 -35.30
C ASP A 445 -4.15 14.46 -33.82
N PHE A 446 -4.09 13.41 -32.97
CA PHE A 446 -3.75 13.55 -31.56
C PHE A 446 -2.36 14.16 -31.34
N ILE A 447 -1.35 13.75 -32.12
CA ILE A 447 0.00 14.30 -32.04
C ILE A 447 0.01 15.78 -32.47
N GLY A 448 -0.83 16.14 -33.46
CA GLY A 448 -0.94 17.49 -33.96
C GLY A 448 -1.59 18.45 -32.94
N ASP A 449 -2.49 17.96 -32.11
CA ASP A 449 -3.21 18.73 -31.09
C ASP A 449 -2.49 18.76 -29.72
N ASP A 450 -1.42 17.95 -29.54
CA ASP A 450 -0.64 17.91 -28.28
C ASP A 450 0.31 19.13 -28.17
N ASP A 451 -0.20 20.20 -27.59
CA ASP A 451 0.55 21.42 -27.25
C ASP A 451 1.39 21.29 -25.97
N GLY A 452 1.36 20.13 -25.31
CA GLY A 452 2.05 19.86 -24.05
C GLY A 452 3.57 19.90 -24.18
N ALA A 453 4.26 20.29 -23.11
CA ALA A 453 5.71 20.41 -23.08
C ALA A 453 6.41 19.10 -23.48
N GLY A 454 7.00 19.10 -24.66
CA GLY A 454 7.73 17.95 -25.22
C GLY A 454 6.81 16.83 -25.72
N GLN A 455 5.55 17.09 -25.97
CA GLN A 455 4.56 16.15 -26.50
C GLN A 455 4.54 14.81 -25.73
N ARG A 456 4.42 14.89 -24.40
CA ARG A 456 4.54 13.73 -23.54
C ARG A 456 3.36 12.78 -23.68
N GLN A 457 2.15 13.34 -23.82
CA GLN A 457 0.93 12.56 -24.01
C GLN A 457 1.01 11.74 -25.30
N SER A 458 1.42 12.37 -26.40
CA SER A 458 1.67 11.71 -27.70
C SER A 458 2.71 10.60 -27.60
N LYS A 459 3.81 10.86 -26.90
CA LYS A 459 4.87 9.87 -26.69
C LYS A 459 4.39 8.68 -25.88
N PHE A 460 3.55 8.89 -24.87
CA PHE A 460 2.96 7.82 -24.07
C PHE A 460 1.86 7.09 -24.82
N LEU A 461 1.04 7.80 -25.62
CA LEU A 461 0.06 7.16 -26.51
C LEU A 461 0.74 6.16 -27.43
N VAL A 462 1.74 6.61 -28.20
CA VAL A 462 2.47 5.73 -29.14
C VAL A 462 3.16 4.57 -28.41
N ALA A 463 3.83 4.83 -27.29
CA ALA A 463 4.50 3.79 -26.51
C ALA A 463 3.51 2.74 -25.96
N GLY A 464 2.34 3.18 -25.46
CA GLY A 464 1.28 2.30 -24.98
C GLY A 464 0.67 1.46 -26.11
N LEU A 465 0.30 2.08 -27.23
CA LEU A 465 -0.25 1.39 -28.41
C LEU A 465 0.73 0.38 -28.98
N ALA A 466 2.01 0.74 -29.11
CA ALA A 466 3.07 -0.15 -29.56
C ALA A 466 3.24 -1.33 -28.59
N GLY A 467 3.22 -1.08 -27.27
CA GLY A 467 3.31 -2.13 -26.25
C GLY A 467 2.14 -3.11 -26.30
N LEU A 468 0.93 -2.65 -26.59
CA LEU A 468 -0.27 -3.48 -26.76
C LEU A 468 -0.35 -4.15 -28.14
N GLY A 469 0.59 -3.89 -29.06
CA GLY A 469 0.56 -4.42 -30.43
C GLY A 469 -0.55 -3.80 -31.28
N ARG A 470 -1.01 -2.58 -30.98
CA ARG A 470 -2.09 -1.87 -31.67
C ARG A 470 -1.60 -0.95 -32.80
N LEU A 471 -0.31 -0.96 -33.10
CA LEU A 471 0.31 -0.31 -34.24
C LEU A 471 1.08 -1.32 -35.07
N SER A 472 1.16 -1.09 -36.40
CA SER A 472 2.03 -1.91 -37.26
C SER A 472 3.52 -1.63 -36.95
N GLN A 473 4.41 -2.58 -37.28
CA GLN A 473 5.85 -2.39 -37.05
C GLN A 473 6.42 -1.21 -37.84
N SER A 474 5.88 -0.92 -39.04
CA SER A 474 6.26 0.24 -39.83
C SER A 474 5.90 1.55 -39.12
N ASP A 475 4.68 1.64 -38.55
CA ASP A 475 4.20 2.82 -37.88
C ASP A 475 4.97 3.05 -36.58
N ILE A 476 5.24 1.97 -35.79
CA ILE A 476 6.10 2.03 -34.61
C ILE A 476 7.48 2.63 -34.96
N ASN A 477 8.08 2.20 -36.06
CA ASN A 477 9.39 2.70 -36.47
C ASN A 477 9.33 4.19 -36.87
N SER A 478 8.28 4.60 -37.62
CA SER A 478 8.08 5.99 -38.02
C SER A 478 7.90 6.89 -36.78
N TYR A 479 6.90 6.61 -35.94
CA TYR A 479 6.63 7.43 -34.75
C TYR A 479 7.80 7.42 -33.74
N SER A 480 8.50 6.26 -33.62
CA SER A 480 9.69 6.19 -32.74
C SER A 480 10.82 7.11 -33.21
N SER A 481 10.97 7.27 -34.53
CA SER A 481 11.94 8.20 -35.13
C SER A 481 11.51 9.64 -34.92
N ASP A 482 10.27 9.98 -35.29
CA ASP A 482 9.73 11.33 -35.32
C ASP A 482 9.63 11.95 -33.90
N LEU A 483 9.13 11.19 -32.95
CA LEU A 483 8.99 11.59 -31.54
C LEU A 483 10.22 11.28 -30.68
N LYS A 484 11.28 10.67 -31.26
CA LYS A 484 12.54 10.29 -30.56
C LYS A 484 12.31 9.40 -29.34
N LEU A 485 11.46 8.38 -29.47
CA LEU A 485 11.02 7.54 -28.35
C LEU A 485 12.12 6.59 -27.83
N GLY A 486 13.04 6.15 -28.69
CA GLY A 486 14.11 5.23 -28.33
C GLY A 486 13.65 3.85 -27.87
N LEU A 487 12.51 3.35 -28.36
CA LEU A 487 11.85 2.12 -27.91
C LEU A 487 12.75 0.89 -28.03
N GLY A 488 13.58 0.80 -29.08
CA GLY A 488 14.49 -0.33 -29.34
C GLY A 488 15.78 -0.32 -28.50
N SER A 489 16.00 0.66 -27.65
CA SER A 489 17.25 0.76 -26.88
C SER A 489 17.30 -0.25 -25.74
N ALA A 490 18.21 -1.23 -25.81
CA ALA A 490 18.32 -2.31 -24.85
C ALA A 490 19.13 -1.91 -23.60
N THR A 491 18.53 -2.01 -22.42
CA THR A 491 19.19 -1.90 -21.13
C THR A 491 19.21 -3.26 -20.41
N ARG A 492 19.86 -3.37 -19.25
CA ARG A 492 19.78 -4.59 -18.43
C ARG A 492 18.33 -4.85 -17.98
N TRP A 493 17.63 -3.78 -17.60
CA TRP A 493 16.25 -3.87 -17.14
C TRP A 493 15.30 -4.25 -18.28
N THR A 494 15.37 -3.62 -19.48
CA THR A 494 14.50 -3.98 -20.62
C THR A 494 14.68 -5.43 -21.03
N ARG A 495 15.94 -5.91 -21.07
CA ARG A 495 16.21 -7.34 -21.35
C ARG A 495 15.63 -8.27 -20.30
N ALA A 496 15.67 -7.87 -19.03
CA ALA A 496 15.14 -8.69 -17.93
C ALA A 496 13.61 -8.81 -17.99
N ILE A 497 12.89 -7.69 -18.19
CA ILE A 497 11.43 -7.70 -18.26
C ILE A 497 10.92 -8.41 -19.53
N ASP A 498 11.59 -8.21 -20.67
CA ASP A 498 11.24 -8.90 -21.93
C ASP A 498 11.49 -10.41 -21.84
N ALA A 499 12.58 -10.84 -21.19
CA ALA A 499 12.87 -12.24 -20.94
C ALA A 499 11.87 -12.88 -19.97
N ALA A 500 11.45 -12.16 -18.91
CA ALA A 500 10.42 -12.60 -18.00
C ALA A 500 9.07 -12.77 -18.72
N ALA A 501 8.74 -11.84 -19.62
CA ALA A 501 7.53 -11.91 -20.43
C ALA A 501 7.59 -13.07 -21.45
N ALA A 502 8.74 -13.32 -22.07
CA ALA A 502 8.93 -14.45 -22.98
C ALA A 502 8.82 -15.82 -22.27
N ALA A 503 9.11 -15.86 -20.97
CA ALA A 503 8.96 -17.04 -20.12
C ALA A 503 7.56 -17.15 -19.48
N ASP A 504 6.58 -16.33 -19.88
CA ASP A 504 5.22 -16.26 -19.33
C ASP A 504 5.19 -16.11 -17.78
N ASN A 505 6.12 -15.31 -17.23
CA ASN A 505 6.30 -15.17 -15.79
C ASN A 505 5.61 -13.91 -15.25
N GLN A 506 4.33 -14.04 -14.91
CA GLN A 506 3.51 -12.92 -14.42
C GLN A 506 4.11 -12.21 -13.19
N ALA A 507 4.58 -12.97 -12.19
CA ALA A 507 5.07 -12.38 -10.96
C ALA A 507 6.39 -11.62 -11.16
N LEU A 508 7.32 -12.17 -11.95
CA LEU A 508 8.58 -11.49 -12.24
C LEU A 508 8.35 -10.25 -13.12
N VAL A 509 7.43 -10.32 -14.10
CA VAL A 509 7.05 -9.15 -14.90
C VAL A 509 6.46 -8.07 -14.01
N ALA A 510 5.56 -8.40 -13.07
CA ALA A 510 4.98 -7.44 -12.14
C ALA A 510 6.03 -6.78 -11.24
N PHE A 511 7.01 -7.53 -10.71
CA PHE A 511 8.10 -6.97 -9.90
C PHE A 511 9.02 -6.07 -10.72
N LEU A 512 9.38 -6.48 -11.93
CA LEU A 512 10.23 -5.68 -12.82
C LEU A 512 9.49 -4.44 -13.35
N ALA A 513 8.17 -4.53 -13.60
CA ALA A 513 7.34 -3.38 -13.93
C ALA A 513 7.30 -2.39 -12.76
N GLY A 514 7.08 -2.87 -11.52
CA GLY A 514 7.14 -2.03 -10.32
C GLY A 514 8.49 -1.33 -10.18
N LEU A 515 9.59 -2.04 -10.36
CA LEU A 515 10.95 -1.47 -10.36
C LEU A 515 11.11 -0.40 -11.46
N GLY A 516 10.58 -0.64 -12.66
CA GLY A 516 10.67 0.31 -13.78
C GLY A 516 9.78 1.54 -13.65
N MET A 517 8.82 1.51 -12.72
CA MET A 517 7.90 2.62 -12.43
C MET A 517 8.23 3.34 -11.12
N GLN A 518 9.38 3.07 -10.48
CA GLN A 518 9.76 3.78 -9.26
C GLN A 518 9.84 5.29 -9.50
N GLY A 519 9.26 6.06 -8.59
CA GLY A 519 9.22 7.52 -8.64
C GLY A 519 7.89 8.08 -8.12
N SER A 520 7.85 9.39 -7.94
CA SER A 520 6.67 10.12 -7.43
C SER A 520 5.94 10.93 -8.50
N ASP A 521 6.53 11.07 -9.70
CA ASP A 521 6.01 11.90 -10.77
C ASP A 521 6.18 11.20 -12.13
N TRP A 522 5.17 11.31 -12.99
CA TRP A 522 5.19 10.83 -14.36
C TRP A 522 6.31 11.46 -15.22
N GLN A 523 6.83 12.62 -14.82
CA GLN A 523 8.02 13.24 -15.47
C GLN A 523 9.25 12.32 -15.42
N GLN A 524 9.31 11.39 -14.46
CA GLN A 524 10.40 10.41 -14.31
C GLN A 524 10.23 9.20 -15.22
N MET A 525 9.01 8.97 -15.75
CA MET A 525 8.73 7.87 -16.68
C MET A 525 9.19 8.21 -18.10
N THR A 526 9.80 7.28 -18.79
CA THR A 526 10.14 7.42 -20.20
C THR A 526 9.23 6.58 -21.10
N PRO A 527 8.98 7.00 -22.37
CA PRO A 527 8.20 6.21 -23.32
C PRO A 527 8.73 4.79 -23.50
N ARG A 528 10.05 4.60 -23.49
CA ARG A 528 10.70 3.28 -23.56
C ARG A 528 10.31 2.40 -22.37
N HIS A 529 10.34 2.90 -21.13
CA HIS A 529 9.92 2.12 -19.97
C HIS A 529 8.46 1.71 -20.08
N LEU A 530 7.58 2.66 -20.45
CA LEU A 530 6.15 2.38 -20.66
C LEU A 530 5.93 1.30 -21.71
N TYR A 531 6.60 1.39 -22.87
CA TYR A 531 6.52 0.40 -23.95
C TYR A 531 6.83 -1.02 -23.47
N HIS A 532 7.97 -1.21 -22.79
CA HIS A 532 8.36 -2.52 -22.29
C HIS A 532 7.45 -3.03 -21.18
N ILE A 533 7.00 -2.16 -20.26
CA ILE A 533 6.07 -2.52 -19.19
C ILE A 533 4.74 -2.99 -19.77
N VAL A 534 4.13 -2.17 -20.63
CA VAL A 534 2.84 -2.47 -21.25
C VAL A 534 2.92 -3.74 -22.10
N GLY A 535 3.98 -3.88 -22.92
CA GLY A 535 4.17 -5.04 -23.76
C GLY A 535 4.45 -6.33 -22.98
N ALA A 536 5.23 -6.26 -21.90
CA ALA A 536 5.49 -7.41 -21.05
C ALA A 536 4.23 -7.87 -20.30
N LEU A 537 3.48 -6.93 -19.69
CA LEU A 537 2.23 -7.22 -19.01
C LEU A 537 1.19 -7.82 -19.97
N HIS A 538 1.05 -7.23 -21.15
CA HIS A 538 0.12 -7.74 -22.17
C HIS A 538 0.45 -9.17 -22.57
N ARG A 539 1.73 -9.48 -22.80
CA ARG A 539 2.22 -10.80 -23.23
C ARG A 539 1.95 -11.90 -22.20
N VAL A 540 2.06 -11.60 -20.91
CA VAL A 540 1.80 -12.58 -19.82
C VAL A 540 0.33 -12.62 -19.37
N GLY A 541 -0.60 -12.05 -20.16
CA GLY A 541 -2.03 -12.09 -19.86
C GLY A 541 -2.53 -11.07 -18.82
N LEU A 542 -1.68 -10.14 -18.36
CA LEU A 542 -2.04 -9.01 -17.50
C LEU A 542 -2.47 -7.80 -18.35
N SER A 543 -3.34 -8.08 -19.35
CA SER A 543 -3.71 -7.09 -20.38
C SER A 543 -4.59 -5.95 -19.82
N ALA A 544 -5.38 -6.21 -18.79
CA ALA A 544 -6.19 -5.17 -18.15
C ALA A 544 -5.30 -4.14 -17.47
N GLU A 545 -4.32 -4.60 -16.69
CA GLU A 545 -3.34 -3.76 -16.03
C GLU A 545 -2.48 -2.99 -17.04
N ALA A 546 -2.04 -3.65 -18.11
CA ALA A 546 -1.28 -3.02 -19.19
C ALA A 546 -2.04 -1.84 -19.82
N ARG A 547 -3.33 -2.05 -20.15
CA ARG A 547 -4.19 -1.02 -20.74
C ARG A 547 -4.44 0.14 -19.78
N MET A 548 -4.71 -0.14 -18.51
CA MET A 548 -4.96 0.90 -17.51
C MET A 548 -3.71 1.73 -17.21
N ILE A 549 -2.53 1.11 -17.16
CA ILE A 549 -1.25 1.83 -17.02
C ILE A 549 -1.02 2.74 -18.23
N ALA A 550 -1.30 2.26 -19.45
CA ALA A 550 -1.16 3.06 -20.67
C ALA A 550 -2.13 4.25 -20.70
N ALA A 551 -3.40 4.04 -20.36
CA ALA A 551 -4.40 5.10 -20.26
C ALA A 551 -4.03 6.15 -19.22
N GLU A 552 -3.57 5.72 -18.03
CA GLU A 552 -3.09 6.61 -16.98
C GLU A 552 -1.89 7.43 -17.44
N ALA A 553 -0.95 6.82 -18.20
CA ALA A 553 0.22 7.51 -18.72
C ALA A 553 -0.16 8.67 -19.65
N VAL A 554 -1.16 8.48 -20.52
CA VAL A 554 -1.67 9.54 -21.40
C VAL A 554 -2.39 10.61 -20.60
N ALA A 555 -3.21 10.24 -19.62
CA ALA A 555 -3.97 11.20 -18.81
C ALA A 555 -3.08 12.10 -17.92
N ARG A 556 -1.85 11.66 -17.60
CA ARG A 556 -0.94 12.32 -16.62
C ARG A 556 0.39 12.74 -17.22
N GLY A 557 0.58 12.51 -18.50
CA GLY A 557 1.79 12.74 -19.29
C GLY A 557 2.17 14.21 -19.56
#